data_c8647424cedd69517386a922d06dcb9b
#
_entry.id   c8647424cedd69517386a922d06dcb9b
#
_cell.length_a   1.000
_cell.length_b   1.000
_cell.length_c   1.000
_cell.angle_alpha   90.00
_cell.angle_beta   90.00
_cell.angle_gamma   90.00
#
_symmetry.space_group_name_H-M   'P 1'
#
loop_
_entity.id
_entity.type
_entity.pdbx_description
1 polymer ?
#
loop_
_entity_poly.entity_id
_entity_poly.type
_entity_poly.pdbx_seq_one_letter_code
_entity_poly.pdbx_strand_id
1 'polypeptide(L)'
;MGRIFCILTGYLCGSSLTAELVAQKRIGKSAFEIGTGNPGMANLAEQGGVGCAFRVLAGDVGKTLLACLLCRYVCGAELGTLAAAYAGLGCILGHDYPFWHWFHGGKGVACNAAALILIWPMGGLFSCLIGLTAVLLTGYLPLGAVLIPAAFILPAFLEYGPESGFLTVLMTFIMLRQHAPGLRNMILGTEKKVDLPGMLR
;
A
#
# COMPACT_ATOMS: atom_id res chain seq x y z
N MET A 1 7.42 -4.34 -24.11
CA MET A 1 5.99 -3.91 -24.06
C MET A 1 5.29 -4.41 -22.80
N GLY A 2 5.52 -5.63 -22.36
CA GLY A 2 4.86 -6.21 -21.18
C GLY A 2 5.02 -5.41 -19.89
N ARG A 3 6.20 -4.83 -19.62
CA ARG A 3 6.44 -3.98 -18.44
C ARG A 3 5.51 -2.77 -18.36
N ILE A 4 5.36 -2.06 -19.48
CA ILE A 4 4.47 -0.87 -19.57
C ILE A 4 3.02 -1.30 -19.41
N PHE A 5 2.61 -2.39 -20.04
CA PHE A 5 1.27 -2.96 -19.87
C PHE A 5 0.96 -3.25 -18.40
N CYS A 6 1.88 -3.89 -17.68
CA CYS A 6 1.70 -4.21 -16.25
C CYS A 6 1.60 -2.95 -15.38
N ILE A 7 2.44 -1.92 -15.62
CA ILE A 7 2.36 -0.65 -14.89
C ILE A 7 1.01 0.03 -15.13
N LEU A 8 0.57 0.15 -16.38
CA LEU A 8 -0.69 0.81 -16.72
C LEU A 8 -1.90 0.06 -16.16
N THR A 9 -1.92 -1.27 -16.27
CA THR A 9 -2.98 -2.10 -15.68
C THR A 9 -3.01 -1.93 -14.15
N GLY A 10 -1.85 -2.01 -13.50
CA GLY A 10 -1.72 -1.74 -12.07
C GLY A 10 -2.21 -0.36 -11.69
N TYR A 11 -1.80 0.68 -12.42
CA TYR A 11 -2.21 2.05 -12.17
C TYR A 11 -3.72 2.25 -12.27
N LEU A 12 -4.36 1.72 -13.30
CA LEU A 12 -5.81 1.82 -13.47
C LEU A 12 -6.56 1.10 -12.34
N CYS A 13 -6.16 -0.11 -11.98
CA CYS A 13 -6.74 -0.82 -10.83
C CYS A 13 -6.51 -0.04 -9.53
N GLY A 14 -5.28 0.42 -9.29
CA GLY A 14 -4.90 1.17 -8.10
C GLY A 14 -5.67 2.46 -7.94
N SER A 15 -5.98 3.16 -9.04
CA SER A 15 -6.72 4.42 -9.04
C SER A 15 -8.14 4.32 -8.48
N SER A 16 -8.70 3.11 -8.34
CA SER A 16 -9.96 2.92 -7.61
C SER A 16 -9.69 3.07 -6.10
N LEU A 17 -10.25 4.13 -5.48
CA LEU A 17 -10.10 4.40 -4.05
C LEU A 17 -11.24 3.77 -3.26
N THR A 18 -11.00 2.57 -2.71
CA THR A 18 -11.99 1.85 -1.89
C THR A 18 -12.45 2.68 -0.69
N ALA A 19 -11.53 3.41 -0.06
CA ALA A 19 -11.84 4.24 1.09
C ALA A 19 -12.88 5.33 0.76
N GLU A 20 -12.79 5.95 -0.42
CA GLU A 20 -13.77 6.94 -0.87
C GLU A 20 -15.16 6.32 -1.04
N LEU A 21 -15.24 5.14 -1.70
CA LEU A 21 -16.50 4.42 -1.87
C LEU A 21 -17.12 4.00 -0.54
N VAL A 22 -16.29 3.53 0.40
CA VAL A 22 -16.75 3.14 1.75
C VAL A 22 -17.22 4.35 2.55
N ALA A 23 -16.47 5.46 2.54
CA ALA A 23 -16.80 6.69 3.23
C ALA A 23 -18.16 7.23 2.76
N GLN A 24 -18.33 7.39 1.44
CA GLN A 24 -19.60 7.86 0.87
C GLN A 24 -20.79 6.96 1.24
N LYS A 25 -20.63 5.62 1.14
CA LYS A 25 -21.72 4.67 1.40
C LYS A 25 -22.05 4.49 2.88
N ARG A 26 -21.08 4.63 3.78
CA ARG A 26 -21.23 4.29 5.20
C ARG A 26 -21.29 5.49 6.13
N ILE A 27 -20.62 6.58 5.75
CA ILE A 27 -20.51 7.79 6.56
C ILE A 27 -21.30 8.95 5.92
N GLY A 28 -21.54 8.88 4.59
CA GLY A 28 -22.25 9.92 3.83
C GLY A 28 -21.39 11.15 3.53
N LYS A 29 -20.07 11.03 3.66
CA LYS A 29 -19.09 12.09 3.40
C LYS A 29 -17.92 11.54 2.60
N SER A 30 -17.16 12.42 1.94
CA SER A 30 -15.93 12.04 1.28
C SER A 30 -14.84 11.65 2.29
N ALA A 31 -14.03 10.63 1.97
CA ALA A 31 -12.88 10.23 2.79
C ALA A 31 -11.83 11.36 2.90
N PHE A 32 -11.81 12.28 1.94
CA PHE A 32 -10.92 13.44 1.92
C PHE A 32 -11.40 14.57 2.85
N GLU A 33 -12.68 14.55 3.28
CA GLU A 33 -13.29 15.57 4.12
C GLU A 33 -13.40 15.15 5.59
N ILE A 34 -13.08 13.90 5.92
CA ILE A 34 -13.20 13.37 7.27
C ILE A 34 -11.85 13.03 7.88
N GLY A 35 -11.74 13.18 9.20
CA GLY A 35 -10.55 12.81 9.98
C GLY A 35 -9.27 13.46 9.46
N THR A 36 -8.32 12.64 9.02
CA THR A 36 -7.03 13.12 8.47
C THR A 36 -7.10 13.55 7.01
N GLY A 37 -8.23 13.36 6.33
CA GLY A 37 -8.37 13.59 4.89
C GLY A 37 -7.65 12.55 4.02
N ASN A 38 -7.04 11.53 4.60
CA ASN A 38 -6.36 10.48 3.85
C ASN A 38 -7.34 9.33 3.51
N PRO A 39 -7.54 8.98 2.23
CA PRO A 39 -8.46 7.90 1.84
C PRO A 39 -7.82 6.53 2.04
N GLY A 40 -7.68 6.11 3.30
CA GLY A 40 -7.05 4.85 3.69
C GLY A 40 -7.70 4.21 4.91
N MET A 41 -7.32 2.95 5.16
CA MET A 41 -7.87 2.11 6.20
C MET A 41 -7.85 2.77 7.60
N ALA A 42 -6.72 3.38 7.99
CA ALA A 42 -6.56 3.96 9.33
C ALA A 42 -7.54 5.13 9.57
N ASN A 43 -7.70 6.04 8.60
CA ASN A 43 -8.66 7.13 8.69
C ASN A 43 -10.09 6.59 8.79
N LEU A 44 -10.44 5.60 7.96
CA LEU A 44 -11.79 5.00 7.99
C LEU A 44 -12.03 4.16 9.26
N ALA A 45 -11.00 3.60 9.90
CA ALA A 45 -11.11 2.96 11.20
C ALA A 45 -11.54 3.95 12.29
N GLU A 46 -10.90 5.13 12.33
CA GLU A 46 -11.20 6.18 13.31
C GLU A 46 -12.58 6.82 13.08
N GLN A 47 -13.01 6.98 11.83
CA GLN A 47 -14.24 7.71 11.49
C GLN A 47 -15.48 6.82 11.35
N GLY A 48 -15.30 5.56 10.95
CA GLY A 48 -16.40 4.63 10.63
C GLY A 48 -16.27 3.26 11.29
N GLY A 49 -15.29 3.09 12.17
CA GLY A 49 -15.04 1.85 12.91
C GLY A 49 -14.39 0.73 12.11
N VAL A 50 -14.12 -0.39 12.80
CA VAL A 50 -13.40 -1.57 12.26
C VAL A 50 -14.05 -2.14 11.00
N GLY A 51 -15.39 -2.10 10.91
CA GLY A 51 -16.10 -2.59 9.73
C GLY A 51 -15.80 -1.79 8.46
N CYS A 52 -15.58 -0.47 8.56
CA CYS A 52 -15.15 0.35 7.43
C CYS A 52 -13.70 0.09 7.09
N ALA A 53 -12.82 -0.01 8.09
CA ALA A 53 -11.42 -0.34 7.92
C ALA A 53 -11.22 -1.66 7.17
N PHE A 54 -11.94 -2.71 7.57
CA PHE A 54 -11.85 -4.03 6.93
C PHE A 54 -12.29 -3.99 5.45
N ARG A 55 -13.36 -3.25 5.13
CA ARG A 55 -13.81 -3.09 3.73
C ARG A 55 -12.77 -2.38 2.87
N VAL A 56 -12.14 -1.33 3.43
CA VAL A 56 -11.06 -0.61 2.73
C VAL A 56 -9.87 -1.53 2.50
N LEU A 57 -9.43 -2.25 3.53
CA LEU A 57 -8.33 -3.22 3.41
C LEU A 57 -8.63 -4.29 2.36
N ALA A 58 -9.82 -4.90 2.43
CA ALA A 58 -10.23 -5.94 1.47
C ALA A 58 -10.27 -5.42 0.02
N GLY A 59 -10.74 -4.19 -0.19
CA GLY A 59 -10.76 -3.59 -1.53
C GLY A 59 -9.38 -3.22 -2.04
N ASP A 60 -8.50 -2.67 -1.19
CA ASP A 60 -7.14 -2.31 -1.59
C ASP A 60 -6.27 -3.55 -1.88
N VAL A 61 -6.40 -4.61 -1.06
CA VAL A 61 -5.79 -5.91 -1.33
C VAL A 61 -6.38 -6.54 -2.59
N GLY A 62 -7.71 -6.53 -2.73
CA GLY A 62 -8.42 -7.13 -3.86
C GLY A 62 -8.05 -6.51 -5.21
N LYS A 63 -7.98 -5.18 -5.30
CA LYS A 63 -7.56 -4.50 -6.55
C LYS A 63 -6.11 -4.78 -6.91
N THR A 64 -5.22 -4.91 -5.90
CA THR A 64 -3.82 -5.25 -6.11
C THR A 64 -3.69 -6.70 -6.57
N LEU A 65 -4.43 -7.62 -5.94
CA LEU A 65 -4.49 -9.02 -6.33
C LEU A 65 -4.96 -9.16 -7.79
N LEU A 66 -6.05 -8.48 -8.14
CA LEU A 66 -6.58 -8.48 -9.51
C LEU A 66 -5.53 -8.00 -10.53
N ALA A 67 -4.89 -6.86 -10.28
CA ALA A 67 -3.87 -6.31 -11.17
C ALA A 67 -2.67 -7.26 -11.34
N CYS A 68 -2.12 -7.77 -10.23
CA CYS A 68 -0.96 -8.63 -10.25
C CYS A 68 -1.25 -9.98 -10.93
N LEU A 69 -2.39 -10.62 -10.62
CA LEU A 69 -2.77 -11.89 -11.23
C LEU A 69 -3.07 -11.74 -12.72
N LEU A 70 -3.77 -10.68 -13.13
CA LEU A 70 -4.03 -10.39 -14.54
C LEU A 70 -2.72 -10.20 -15.31
N CYS A 71 -1.81 -9.38 -14.80
CA CYS A 71 -0.52 -9.15 -15.43
C CYS A 71 0.35 -10.41 -15.46
N ARG A 72 0.30 -11.24 -14.42
CA ARG A 72 1.00 -12.51 -14.38
C ARG A 72 0.43 -13.50 -15.37
N TYR A 73 -0.87 -13.52 -15.59
CA TYR A 73 -1.52 -14.34 -16.61
C TYR A 73 -1.14 -13.90 -18.03
N VAL A 74 -1.17 -12.59 -18.32
CA VAL A 74 -0.94 -12.07 -19.68
C VAL A 74 0.56 -12.01 -20.02
N CYS A 75 1.40 -11.57 -19.10
CA CYS A 75 2.82 -11.29 -19.34
C CYS A 75 3.77 -12.25 -18.59
N GLY A 76 3.22 -13.24 -17.86
CA GLY A 76 4.05 -14.11 -17.03
C GLY A 76 5.02 -15.00 -17.82
N ALA A 77 4.68 -15.37 -19.06
CA ALA A 77 5.58 -16.12 -19.93
C ALA A 77 6.84 -15.32 -20.31
N GLU A 78 6.73 -13.96 -20.44
CA GLU A 78 7.83 -13.06 -20.76
C GLU A 78 8.56 -12.58 -19.49
N LEU A 79 7.81 -12.22 -18.43
CA LEU A 79 8.32 -11.48 -17.29
C LEU A 79 8.41 -12.28 -15.99
N GLY A 80 7.81 -13.48 -15.91
CA GLY A 80 7.79 -14.25 -14.67
C GLY A 80 7.16 -13.46 -13.51
N THR A 81 7.86 -13.40 -12.39
CA THR A 81 7.45 -12.66 -11.19
C THR A 81 7.50 -11.14 -11.36
N LEU A 82 8.31 -10.64 -12.32
CA LEU A 82 8.37 -9.20 -12.62
C LEU A 82 7.05 -8.64 -13.10
N ALA A 83 6.18 -9.45 -13.73
CA ALA A 83 4.84 -9.01 -14.12
C ALA A 83 4.03 -8.53 -12.90
N ALA A 84 4.08 -9.28 -11.78
CA ALA A 84 3.44 -8.87 -10.53
C ALA A 84 4.14 -7.66 -9.89
N ALA A 85 5.48 -7.57 -9.97
CA ALA A 85 6.23 -6.45 -9.43
C ALA A 85 5.87 -5.13 -10.13
N TYR A 86 5.82 -5.13 -11.46
CA TYR A 86 5.40 -3.95 -12.24
C TYR A 86 3.94 -3.58 -12.02
N ALA A 87 3.04 -4.58 -11.96
CA ALA A 87 1.63 -4.35 -11.66
C ALA A 87 1.43 -3.79 -10.24
N GLY A 88 2.16 -4.31 -9.26
CA GLY A 88 2.16 -3.82 -7.88
C GLY A 88 2.64 -2.38 -7.77
N LEU A 89 3.76 -2.05 -8.42
CA LEU A 89 4.24 -0.67 -8.52
C LEU A 89 3.20 0.25 -9.16
N GLY A 90 2.59 -0.17 -10.27
CA GLY A 90 1.51 0.58 -10.91
C GLY A 90 0.32 0.78 -9.97
N CYS A 91 -0.07 -0.27 -9.22
CA CYS A 91 -1.19 -0.20 -8.28
C CYS A 91 -0.92 0.78 -7.12
N ILE A 92 0.30 0.80 -6.59
CA ILE A 92 0.73 1.76 -5.57
C ILE A 92 0.64 3.19 -6.13
N LEU A 93 1.20 3.43 -7.32
CA LEU A 93 1.14 4.74 -7.97
C LEU A 93 -0.30 5.19 -8.23
N GLY A 94 -1.17 4.29 -8.70
CA GLY A 94 -2.57 4.61 -8.93
C GLY A 94 -3.34 4.92 -7.65
N HIS A 95 -3.04 4.21 -6.56
CA HIS A 95 -3.65 4.45 -5.25
C HIS A 95 -3.18 5.77 -4.63
N ASP A 96 -1.91 6.10 -4.77
CA ASP A 96 -1.32 7.30 -4.17
C ASP A 96 -1.60 8.55 -5.02
N TYR A 97 -1.67 8.38 -6.34
CA TYR A 97 -1.82 9.45 -7.31
C TYR A 97 -2.90 9.15 -8.36
N PRO A 98 -4.17 8.97 -7.97
CA PRO A 98 -5.26 8.68 -8.91
C PRO A 98 -5.52 9.87 -9.82
N PHE A 99 -5.55 9.64 -11.14
CA PHE A 99 -5.69 10.70 -12.15
C PHE A 99 -7.01 11.46 -12.04
N TRP A 100 -8.09 10.78 -11.64
CA TRP A 100 -9.43 11.37 -11.53
C TRP A 100 -9.62 12.26 -10.29
N HIS A 101 -8.70 12.21 -9.33
CA HIS A 101 -8.73 13.03 -8.12
C HIS A 101 -7.48 13.92 -8.03
N TRP A 102 -7.12 14.56 -9.13
CA TRP A 102 -6.01 15.52 -9.21
C TRP A 102 -4.69 14.96 -8.63
N PHE A 103 -4.46 13.68 -8.81
CA PHE A 103 -3.27 12.98 -8.30
C PHE A 103 -3.10 13.06 -6.77
N HIS A 104 -4.21 13.20 -6.04
CA HIS A 104 -4.24 13.13 -4.58
C HIS A 104 -5.03 11.90 -4.15
N GLY A 105 -4.35 10.95 -3.51
CA GLY A 105 -4.91 9.67 -3.09
C GLY A 105 -4.48 9.24 -1.69
N GLY A 106 -4.39 7.93 -1.49
CA GLY A 106 -3.97 7.34 -0.23
C GLY A 106 -2.45 7.28 -0.08
N LYS A 107 -1.98 6.35 0.77
CA LYS A 107 -0.56 6.13 1.06
C LYS A 107 -0.05 4.73 0.66
N GLY A 108 -0.85 3.93 0.01
CA GLY A 108 -0.48 2.69 -0.65
C GLY A 108 0.02 1.53 0.22
N VAL A 109 -0.08 1.59 1.55
CA VAL A 109 0.49 0.56 2.45
C VAL A 109 -0.08 -0.83 2.19
N ALA A 110 -1.42 -0.93 2.10
CA ALA A 110 -2.10 -2.22 1.84
C ALA A 110 -1.78 -2.75 0.43
N CYS A 111 -1.73 -1.86 -0.57
CA CYS A 111 -1.35 -2.22 -1.93
C CYS A 111 0.10 -2.71 -2.00
N ASN A 112 1.02 -2.03 -1.29
CA ASN A 112 2.42 -2.42 -1.21
C ASN A 112 2.58 -3.80 -0.56
N ALA A 113 2.01 -4.01 0.63
CA ALA A 113 2.05 -5.28 1.33
C ALA A 113 1.50 -6.43 0.48
N ALA A 114 0.34 -6.23 -0.16
CA ALA A 114 -0.25 -7.23 -1.05
C ALA A 114 0.64 -7.54 -2.25
N ALA A 115 1.24 -6.53 -2.89
CA ALA A 115 2.15 -6.71 -4.02
C ALA A 115 3.38 -7.54 -3.62
N LEU A 116 4.03 -7.26 -2.48
CA LEU A 116 5.20 -7.99 -2.01
C LEU A 116 4.87 -9.46 -1.71
N ILE A 117 3.71 -9.73 -1.09
CA ILE A 117 3.23 -11.10 -0.85
C ILE A 117 2.99 -11.84 -2.16
N LEU A 118 2.49 -11.17 -3.20
CA LEU A 118 2.26 -11.78 -4.52
C LEU A 118 3.54 -12.01 -5.32
N ILE A 119 4.59 -11.23 -5.09
CA ILE A 119 5.91 -11.44 -5.67
C ILE A 119 6.58 -12.65 -5.00
N TRP A 120 6.65 -12.66 -3.69
CA TRP A 120 7.22 -13.74 -2.89
C TRP A 120 6.46 -13.90 -1.56
N PRO A 121 5.56 -14.88 -1.44
CA PRO A 121 4.66 -15.02 -0.29
C PRO A 121 5.38 -15.00 1.06
N MET A 122 6.42 -15.82 1.23
CA MET A 122 7.15 -15.90 2.49
C MET A 122 7.92 -14.62 2.80
N GLY A 123 8.63 -14.06 1.81
CA GLY A 123 9.38 -12.81 1.98
C GLY A 123 8.46 -11.62 2.23
N GLY A 124 7.34 -11.53 1.51
CA GLY A 124 6.34 -10.49 1.71
C GLY A 124 5.67 -10.55 3.08
N LEU A 125 5.30 -11.76 3.55
CA LEU A 125 4.76 -11.95 4.90
C LEU A 125 5.78 -11.58 5.97
N PHE A 126 7.05 -11.99 5.81
CA PHE A 126 8.12 -11.62 6.73
C PHE A 126 8.34 -10.10 6.78
N SER A 127 8.32 -9.43 5.64
CA SER A 127 8.43 -7.97 5.55
C SER A 127 7.24 -7.27 6.23
N CYS A 128 6.03 -7.79 6.05
CA CYS A 128 4.84 -7.29 6.74
C CYS A 128 4.95 -7.49 8.26
N LEU A 129 5.50 -8.62 8.70
CA LEU A 129 5.73 -8.88 10.13
C LEU A 129 6.73 -7.90 10.73
N ILE A 130 7.83 -7.56 10.01
CA ILE A 130 8.78 -6.53 10.44
C ILE A 130 8.08 -5.18 10.62
N GLY A 131 7.30 -4.75 9.62
CA GLY A 131 6.56 -3.48 9.70
C GLY A 131 5.54 -3.47 10.83
N LEU A 132 4.78 -4.56 11.00
CA LEU A 132 3.83 -4.71 12.10
C LEU A 132 4.52 -4.67 13.47
N THR A 133 5.61 -5.40 13.62
CA THR A 133 6.42 -5.40 14.86
C THR A 133 6.90 -4.00 15.20
N ALA A 134 7.37 -3.24 14.21
CA ALA A 134 7.77 -1.85 14.43
C ALA A 134 6.61 -0.98 14.92
N VAL A 135 5.41 -1.13 14.36
CA VAL A 135 4.21 -0.41 14.83
C VAL A 135 3.84 -0.82 16.26
N LEU A 136 3.84 -2.13 16.56
CA LEU A 136 3.49 -2.63 17.89
C LEU A 136 4.46 -2.15 18.99
N LEU A 137 5.76 -2.08 18.67
CA LEU A 137 6.78 -1.63 19.62
C LEU A 137 6.84 -0.11 19.80
N THR A 138 6.58 0.65 18.73
CA THR A 138 6.76 2.11 18.75
C THR A 138 5.45 2.90 18.83
N GLY A 139 4.36 2.32 18.34
CA GLY A 139 3.07 2.97 18.14
C GLY A 139 2.98 3.80 16.86
N TYR A 140 4.00 3.85 16.00
CA TYR A 140 4.03 4.73 14.84
C TYR A 140 3.75 3.99 13.52
N LEU A 141 2.57 4.25 12.92
CA LEU A 141 2.21 3.71 11.60
C LEU A 141 3.19 4.10 10.48
N PRO A 142 3.69 5.35 10.39
CA PRO A 142 4.61 5.74 9.32
C PRO A 142 5.89 4.91 9.30
N LEU A 143 6.42 4.55 10.46
CA LEU A 143 7.62 3.73 10.58
C LEU A 143 7.39 2.32 10.00
N GLY A 144 6.33 1.65 10.45
CA GLY A 144 5.99 0.32 9.96
C GLY A 144 5.71 0.29 8.47
N ALA A 145 5.01 1.29 7.96
CA ALA A 145 4.68 1.41 6.54
C ALA A 145 5.94 1.43 5.64
N VAL A 146 6.98 2.17 6.04
CA VAL A 146 8.24 2.26 5.27
C VAL A 146 9.08 0.99 5.45
N LEU A 147 9.08 0.39 6.64
CA LEU A 147 9.85 -0.82 6.92
C LEU A 147 9.37 -2.05 6.13
N ILE A 148 8.08 -2.12 5.77
CA ILE A 148 7.54 -3.21 4.96
C ILE A 148 8.34 -3.37 3.64
N PRO A 149 8.34 -2.41 2.70
CA PRO A 149 9.10 -2.58 1.47
C PRO A 149 10.61 -2.50 1.68
N ALA A 150 11.11 -1.76 2.66
CA ALA A 150 12.54 -1.67 2.94
C ALA A 150 13.14 -3.02 3.32
N ALA A 151 12.45 -3.82 4.11
CA ALA A 151 12.88 -5.17 4.49
C ALA A 151 12.88 -6.15 3.30
N PHE A 152 12.11 -5.86 2.25
CA PHE A 152 12.04 -6.69 1.05
C PHE A 152 13.15 -6.38 0.02
N ILE A 153 13.87 -5.26 0.14
CA ILE A 153 14.87 -4.84 -0.86
C ILE A 153 15.96 -5.91 -1.05
N LEU A 154 16.65 -6.29 0.02
CA LEU A 154 17.73 -7.26 -0.07
C LEU A 154 17.25 -8.63 -0.57
N PRO A 155 16.18 -9.23 -0.03
CA PRO A 155 15.58 -10.42 -0.58
C PRO A 155 15.23 -10.31 -2.07
N ALA A 156 14.67 -9.18 -2.52
CA ALA A 156 14.30 -8.98 -3.92
C ALA A 156 15.52 -9.01 -4.85
N PHE A 157 16.66 -8.44 -4.44
CA PHE A 157 17.91 -8.51 -5.19
C PHE A 157 18.47 -9.93 -5.27
N LEU A 158 18.45 -10.66 -4.16
CA LEU A 158 19.06 -11.98 -4.06
C LEU A 158 18.26 -13.07 -4.78
N GLU A 159 16.92 -13.05 -4.62
CA GLU A 159 16.05 -14.13 -5.14
C GLU A 159 15.54 -13.84 -6.57
N TYR A 160 15.33 -12.58 -6.93
CA TYR A 160 14.68 -12.20 -8.18
C TYR A 160 15.52 -11.29 -9.07
N GLY A 161 16.76 -11.02 -8.67
CA GLY A 161 17.74 -10.28 -9.43
C GLY A 161 17.58 -8.74 -9.38
N PRO A 162 18.49 -8.03 -10.09
CA PRO A 162 18.62 -6.57 -9.95
C PRO A 162 17.33 -5.81 -10.30
N GLU A 163 16.60 -6.23 -11.32
CA GLU A 163 15.40 -5.52 -11.77
C GLU A 163 14.31 -5.51 -10.69
N SER A 164 14.08 -6.66 -10.04
CA SER A 164 13.14 -6.76 -8.91
C SER A 164 13.59 -5.95 -7.70
N GLY A 165 14.90 -5.99 -7.40
CA GLY A 165 15.50 -5.18 -6.35
C GLY A 165 15.29 -3.68 -6.57
N PHE A 166 15.56 -3.17 -7.78
CA PHE A 166 15.34 -1.76 -8.12
C PHE A 166 13.87 -1.36 -8.06
N LEU A 167 12.94 -2.22 -8.49
CA LEU A 167 11.51 -1.96 -8.33
C LEU A 167 11.11 -1.84 -6.87
N THR A 168 11.66 -2.69 -6.00
CA THR A 168 11.40 -2.62 -4.56
C THR A 168 12.01 -1.37 -3.92
N VAL A 169 13.19 -0.94 -4.35
CA VAL A 169 13.77 0.36 -3.94
C VAL A 169 12.84 1.50 -4.33
N LEU A 170 12.29 1.50 -5.55
CA LEU A 170 11.35 2.53 -5.99
C LEU A 170 10.04 2.50 -5.18
N MET A 171 9.50 1.32 -4.89
CA MET A 171 8.33 1.16 -4.00
C MET A 171 8.62 1.72 -2.60
N THR A 172 9.82 1.44 -2.06
CA THR A 172 10.27 1.95 -0.77
C THR A 172 10.37 3.48 -0.79
N PHE A 173 10.92 4.06 -1.86
CA PHE A 173 11.03 5.50 -2.01
C PHE A 173 9.67 6.19 -2.07
N ILE A 174 8.71 5.63 -2.81
CA ILE A 174 7.34 6.14 -2.86
C ILE A 174 6.72 6.09 -1.45
N MET A 175 6.88 4.97 -0.74
CA MET A 175 6.38 4.80 0.63
C MET A 175 7.02 5.81 1.59
N LEU A 176 8.33 6.02 1.50
CA LEU A 176 9.05 7.01 2.30
C LEU A 176 8.52 8.42 2.03
N ARG A 177 8.30 8.80 0.77
CA ARG A 177 7.75 10.09 0.39
C ARG A 177 6.34 10.31 0.96
N GLN A 178 5.46 9.30 0.86
CA GLN A 178 4.08 9.40 1.36
C GLN A 178 4.01 9.49 2.89
N HIS A 179 5.00 8.93 3.58
CA HIS A 179 5.06 8.93 5.04
C HIS A 179 6.04 9.96 5.61
N ALA A 180 6.74 10.73 4.78
CA ALA A 180 7.73 11.71 5.22
C ALA A 180 7.19 12.72 6.26
N PRO A 181 5.96 13.28 6.14
CA PRO A 181 5.42 14.15 7.17
C PRO A 181 5.27 13.44 8.53
N GLY A 182 4.73 12.22 8.55
CA GLY A 182 4.57 11.43 9.78
C GLY A 182 5.92 11.02 10.39
N LEU A 183 6.91 10.63 9.56
CA LEU A 183 8.27 10.34 10.05
C LEU A 183 8.93 11.59 10.66
N ARG A 184 8.74 12.75 10.04
CA ARG A 184 9.21 14.02 10.60
C ARG A 184 8.54 14.32 11.94
N ASN A 185 7.23 14.17 12.04
CA ASN A 185 6.47 14.37 13.27
C ASN A 185 6.90 13.38 14.36
N MET A 186 7.23 12.13 13.98
CA MET A 186 7.78 11.14 14.90
C MET A 186 9.11 11.60 15.50
N ILE A 187 10.03 12.15 14.69
CA ILE A 187 11.32 12.70 15.17
C ILE A 187 11.09 13.88 16.11
N LEU A 188 10.09 14.72 15.81
CA LEU A 188 9.72 15.89 16.64
C LEU A 188 8.88 15.52 17.87
N GLY A 189 8.50 14.24 18.04
CA GLY A 189 7.66 13.78 19.15
C GLY A 189 6.19 14.22 19.07
N THR A 190 5.72 14.67 17.92
CA THR A 190 4.34 15.17 17.68
C THR A 190 3.46 14.20 16.88
N GLU A 191 4.01 13.08 16.40
CA GLU A 191 3.22 12.08 15.69
C GLU A 191 2.28 11.34 16.63
N LYS A 192 1.02 11.17 16.18
CA LYS A 192 0.01 10.43 16.92
C LYS A 192 0.36 8.94 16.96
N LYS A 193 0.43 8.37 18.15
CA LYS A 193 0.55 6.91 18.31
C LYS A 193 -0.79 6.22 18.05
N VAL A 194 -0.71 5.01 17.52
CA VAL A 194 -1.90 4.15 17.34
C VAL A 194 -2.44 3.73 18.69
N ASP A 195 -3.72 3.98 18.93
CA ASP A 195 -4.45 3.42 20.06
C ASP A 195 -5.10 2.09 19.65
N LEU A 196 -4.31 1.01 19.71
CA LEU A 196 -4.79 -0.34 19.38
C LEU A 196 -5.99 -0.78 20.24
N PRO A 197 -6.01 -0.56 21.58
CA PRO A 197 -7.18 -0.86 22.40
C PRO A 197 -8.43 -0.08 22.01
N GLY A 198 -8.30 1.20 21.64
CA GLY A 198 -9.42 2.04 21.19
C GLY A 198 -9.98 1.63 19.83
N MET A 199 -9.18 1.07 18.95
CA MET A 199 -9.62 0.58 17.63
C MET A 199 -10.44 -0.71 17.70
N LEU A 200 -10.36 -1.48 18.79
CA LEU A 200 -11.07 -2.75 18.98
C LEU A 200 -12.38 -2.59 19.74
N ARG A 201 -12.71 -1.40 20.20
CA ARG A 201 -13.96 -1.05 20.87
C ARG A 201 -14.96 -0.46 19.87
#